data_385daf7b0fcdead88621a99672921281
#
_entry.id   385daf7b0fcdead88621a99672921281
#
_cell.length_a   1.000
_cell.length_b   1.000
_cell.length_c   1.000
_cell.angle_alpha   90.00
_cell.angle_beta   90.00
_cell.angle_gamma   90.00
#
_symmetry.space_group_name_H-M   'P 1'
#
loop_
_entity.id
_entity.type
_entity.pdbx_description
1 polymer ?
#
loop_
_entity_poly.entity_id
_entity_poly.type
_entity_poly.pdbx_seq_one_letter_code
_entity_poly.pdbx_strand_id
1 'polypeptide(L)'
;MTILCLAVSGKALAQFNTISSSTPHYKVQMTGGAPTDSNVMEVPKESTPSVADATDDVHESVSTKGETIGMEVDSMRKVLIQRYLSVSYPLGHIQVTSPFGIRKHPILRKKLKHDGIDLRAKYEEVYSVMDGEVTAVDSDKRSGIYVTVRYPGGYTCSYCHLSQPMVKKGDSVKAGEVIAISGNTGTSTGAHLHFGVRDSSGECLDPMVILEFIRKTREDVVRGLRELNG
;
A
#
# COMPACT_ATOMS: atom_id res chain seq x y z
N MET A 1 -9.20 19.17 1.72
CA MET A 1 -7.81 18.79 1.35
C MET A 1 -7.82 18.42 -0.12
N THR A 2 -7.39 19.35 -0.94
CA THR A 2 -7.54 19.33 -2.41
C THR A 2 -6.47 18.41 -3.00
N ILE A 3 -6.87 17.29 -3.61
CA ILE A 3 -5.96 16.43 -4.37
C ILE A 3 -5.69 17.12 -5.69
N LEU A 4 -4.45 17.57 -5.86
CA LEU A 4 -3.96 18.19 -7.08
C LEU A 4 -3.91 17.15 -8.20
N CYS A 5 -4.83 17.28 -9.15
CA CYS A 5 -4.83 16.51 -10.40
C CYS A 5 -3.71 17.05 -11.30
N LEU A 6 -2.55 16.38 -11.33
CA LEU A 6 -1.49 16.66 -12.29
C LEU A 6 -1.78 15.90 -13.59
N ALA A 7 -2.25 16.62 -14.59
CA ALA A 7 -2.24 16.14 -15.96
C ALA A 7 -0.79 16.04 -16.45
N VAL A 8 -0.32 14.82 -16.71
CA VAL A 8 0.96 14.58 -17.35
C VAL A 8 0.71 14.16 -18.80
N SER A 9 0.79 15.14 -19.70
CA SER A 9 1.02 14.91 -21.12
C SER A 9 2.53 14.90 -21.34
N GLY A 10 3.11 13.76 -21.73
CA GLY A 10 4.53 13.73 -22.09
C GLY A 10 5.04 12.32 -22.25
N LYS A 11 5.43 11.96 -23.45
CA LYS A 11 6.08 10.71 -23.82
C LYS A 11 7.32 10.47 -22.96
N ALA A 12 7.32 9.42 -22.17
CA ALA A 12 8.53 8.84 -21.61
C ALA A 12 8.55 7.35 -21.88
N LEU A 13 9.36 6.93 -22.85
CA LEU A 13 9.83 5.55 -22.99
C LEU A 13 10.81 5.30 -21.85
N ALA A 14 10.32 4.70 -20.77
CA ALA A 14 11.17 4.22 -19.70
C ALA A 14 11.41 2.72 -19.91
N GLN A 15 12.66 2.35 -20.16
CA GLN A 15 13.13 0.97 -20.00
C GLN A 15 13.16 0.70 -18.50
N PHE A 16 12.21 -0.12 -18.01
CA PHE A 16 12.22 -0.53 -16.61
C PHE A 16 13.16 -1.71 -16.43
N ASN A 17 14.28 -1.44 -15.81
CA ASN A 17 15.10 -2.46 -15.17
C ASN A 17 14.35 -3.01 -13.94
N THR A 18 14.50 -4.29 -13.68
CA THR A 18 13.93 -5.03 -12.56
C THR A 18 14.11 -4.27 -11.26
N ILE A 19 13.00 -3.80 -10.66
CA ILE A 19 13.03 -3.22 -9.32
C ILE A 19 12.88 -4.37 -8.34
N SER A 20 13.99 -4.80 -7.77
CA SER A 20 14.02 -5.73 -6.65
C SER A 20 13.76 -4.94 -5.37
N SER A 21 12.55 -5.00 -4.82
CA SER A 21 12.27 -4.48 -3.48
C SER A 21 12.31 -5.64 -2.49
N SER A 22 13.36 -5.70 -1.68
CA SER A 22 13.38 -6.54 -0.48
C SER A 22 12.52 -5.87 0.58
N THR A 23 11.25 -6.24 0.66
CA THR A 23 10.42 -5.92 1.82
C THR A 23 10.75 -6.91 2.94
N PRO A 24 11.05 -6.48 4.16
CA PRO A 24 11.21 -7.40 5.26
C PRO A 24 9.83 -8.02 5.59
N HIS A 25 9.72 -9.34 5.39
CA HIS A 25 8.58 -10.11 5.84
C HIS A 25 8.55 -10.12 7.37
N TYR A 26 7.57 -9.45 7.97
CA TYR A 26 7.30 -9.57 9.40
C TYR A 26 6.48 -10.85 9.62
N LYS A 27 7.14 -11.94 10.04
CA LYS A 27 6.46 -13.14 10.53
C LYS A 27 5.95 -12.84 11.95
N VAL A 28 4.64 -12.63 12.09
CA VAL A 28 3.97 -12.70 13.39
C VAL A 28 3.84 -14.17 13.77
N GLN A 29 4.66 -14.65 14.70
CA GLN A 29 4.42 -15.93 15.36
C GLN A 29 3.33 -15.71 16.42
N MET A 30 2.16 -16.28 16.20
CA MET A 30 1.11 -16.41 17.20
C MET A 30 1.50 -17.56 18.13
N THR A 31 2.13 -17.26 19.25
CA THR A 31 2.22 -18.20 20.37
C THR A 31 0.97 -18.03 21.21
N GLY A 32 0.11 -19.04 21.18
CA GLY A 32 -1.04 -19.14 22.08
C GLY A 32 -0.59 -19.35 23.52
N GLY A 33 -1.15 -18.58 24.43
CA GLY A 33 -1.04 -18.76 25.86
C GLY A 33 -2.17 -17.99 26.51
N ALA A 34 -3.16 -18.71 27.04
CA ALA A 34 -4.22 -18.16 27.85
C ALA A 34 -3.67 -17.65 29.20
N PRO A 35 -4.16 -16.53 29.73
CA PRO A 35 -3.91 -16.16 31.10
C PRO A 35 -5.04 -16.60 32.02
N THR A 36 -4.71 -17.33 33.04
CA THR A 36 -5.51 -17.54 34.24
C THR A 36 -5.08 -16.59 35.33
N ASP A 37 -6.10 -16.01 35.98
CA ASP A 37 -6.26 -15.58 37.37
C ASP A 37 -5.49 -14.38 37.97
N SER A 38 -6.37 -13.45 38.35
CA SER A 38 -6.52 -12.73 39.64
C SER A 38 -5.29 -12.39 40.48
N ASN A 39 -5.05 -11.08 40.70
CA ASN A 39 -4.94 -10.55 42.06
C ASN A 39 -5.15 -9.03 42.12
N VAL A 40 -6.08 -8.67 43.01
CA VAL A 40 -6.40 -7.32 43.50
C VAL A 40 -5.38 -6.99 44.58
N MET A 41 -4.75 -5.82 44.55
CA MET A 41 -4.18 -5.16 45.75
C MET A 41 -4.09 -3.65 45.54
N GLU A 42 -4.96 -2.96 46.19
CA GLU A 42 -4.88 -1.86 47.17
C GLU A 42 -3.92 -0.70 46.91
N VAL A 43 -4.58 0.47 46.89
CA VAL A 43 -4.00 1.83 46.97
C VAL A 43 -3.66 2.15 48.43
N PRO A 44 -2.57 2.84 48.73
CA PRO A 44 -2.48 3.67 49.90
C PRO A 44 -2.55 5.16 49.57
N LYS A 45 -3.37 5.84 50.38
CA LYS A 45 -3.58 7.28 50.47
C LYS A 45 -2.41 8.01 51.13
N GLU A 46 -2.28 9.28 50.69
CA GLU A 46 -1.98 10.51 51.42
C GLU A 46 -0.72 10.63 52.27
N SER A 47 0.06 11.68 51.96
CA SER A 47 0.25 12.80 52.88
C SER A 47 0.98 13.98 52.22
N THR A 48 0.35 15.16 52.29
CA THR A 48 1.02 16.48 52.14
C THR A 48 1.72 16.86 53.45
N PRO A 49 2.80 17.66 53.39
CA PRO A 49 2.81 18.97 54.03
C PRO A 49 3.51 20.08 53.22
N SER A 50 2.89 21.21 53.13
CA SER A 50 3.09 22.62 53.53
C SER A 50 4.51 23.24 53.37
N VAL A 51 4.54 24.26 52.55
CA VAL A 51 4.92 25.68 52.58
C VAL A 51 6.33 26.12 53.06
N ALA A 52 6.83 27.05 52.26
CA ALA A 52 7.87 28.09 52.42
C ALA A 52 9.29 27.65 52.01
N ASP A 53 10.02 28.37 51.19
CA ASP A 53 10.24 29.80 51.07
C ASP A 53 10.96 30.12 49.76
N ALA A 54 10.87 31.36 49.28
CA ALA A 54 11.43 31.93 48.10
C ALA A 54 12.96 31.90 48.01
N THR A 55 13.53 31.73 46.84
CA THR A 55 14.52 32.67 46.25
C THR A 55 14.72 32.37 44.76
N ASP A 56 14.65 33.43 43.97
CA ASP A 56 15.17 33.72 42.65
C ASP A 56 16.28 32.80 42.09
N ASP A 57 16.19 32.32 40.82
CA ASP A 57 16.81 33.02 39.70
C ASP A 57 16.72 32.20 38.41
N VAL A 58 16.20 32.85 37.38
CA VAL A 58 16.61 32.88 35.99
C VAL A 58 17.55 31.74 35.53
N HIS A 59 16.95 30.60 35.11
CA HIS A 59 17.53 29.69 34.12
C HIS A 59 16.45 28.78 33.48
N GLU A 60 15.41 29.38 32.88
CA GLU A 60 14.38 28.61 32.19
C GLU A 60 14.00 29.24 30.85
N SER A 61 14.88 29.14 29.86
CA SER A 61 14.54 29.50 28.50
C SER A 61 15.26 28.73 27.37
N VAL A 62 16.08 27.72 27.70
CA VAL A 62 16.83 26.95 26.67
C VAL A 62 16.32 25.52 26.53
N SER A 63 15.66 24.94 27.54
CA SER A 63 15.17 23.55 27.50
C SER A 63 13.92 23.33 26.64
N THR A 64 12.99 24.28 26.63
CA THR A 64 11.69 24.14 25.96
C THR A 64 11.78 24.14 24.42
N LYS A 65 12.78 24.82 23.84
CA LYS A 65 12.94 24.91 22.39
C LYS A 65 13.48 23.62 21.76
N GLY A 66 14.35 22.92 22.47
CA GLY A 66 14.89 21.63 22.04
C GLY A 66 13.85 20.51 22.08
N GLU A 67 13.03 20.48 23.12
CA GLU A 67 11.94 19.50 23.26
C GLU A 67 10.85 19.71 22.20
N THR A 68 10.48 20.97 21.90
CA THR A 68 9.49 21.31 20.87
C THR A 68 9.97 20.87 19.47
N ILE A 69 11.23 21.11 19.13
CA ILE A 69 11.83 20.70 17.85
C ILE A 69 11.85 19.16 17.74
N GLY A 70 12.22 18.47 18.82
CA GLY A 70 12.20 17.00 18.87
C GLY A 70 10.79 16.42 18.62
N MET A 71 9.75 16.99 19.23
CA MET A 71 8.36 16.60 19.04
C MET A 71 7.88 16.84 17.61
N GLU A 72 8.28 17.95 16.97
CA GLU A 72 7.94 18.26 15.57
C GLU A 72 8.60 17.27 14.60
N VAL A 73 9.87 16.92 14.81
CA VAL A 73 10.59 15.92 14.00
C VAL A 73 9.94 14.54 14.13
N ASP A 74 9.57 14.12 15.32
CA ASP A 74 8.90 12.84 15.54
C ASP A 74 7.49 12.80 14.92
N SER A 75 6.78 13.91 14.98
CA SER A 75 5.48 14.04 14.31
C SER A 75 5.61 13.93 12.78
N MET A 76 6.59 14.63 12.20
CA MET A 76 6.88 14.56 10.77
C MET A 76 7.29 13.14 10.35
N ARG A 77 8.14 12.48 11.14
CA ARG A 77 8.54 11.08 10.90
C ARG A 77 7.34 10.13 10.88
N LYS A 78 6.42 10.27 11.82
CA LYS A 78 5.17 9.49 11.85
C LYS A 78 4.34 9.69 10.60
N VAL A 79 4.17 10.94 10.14
CA VAL A 79 3.43 11.25 8.92
C VAL A 79 4.07 10.61 7.69
N LEU A 80 5.40 10.67 7.57
CA LEU A 80 6.13 10.05 6.48
C LEU A 80 5.98 8.53 6.47
N ILE A 81 6.09 7.89 7.64
CA ILE A 81 5.88 6.44 7.78
C ILE A 81 4.46 6.05 7.39
N GLN A 82 3.43 6.77 7.85
CA GLN A 82 2.04 6.51 7.46
C GLN A 82 1.84 6.65 5.94
N ARG A 83 2.47 7.64 5.32
CA ARG A 83 2.43 7.82 3.87
C ARG A 83 3.13 6.66 3.13
N TYR A 84 4.23 6.14 3.64
CA TYR A 84 4.90 4.96 3.07
C TYR A 84 4.00 3.72 3.14
N LEU A 85 3.33 3.53 4.28
CA LEU A 85 2.44 2.40 4.54
C LEU A 85 1.09 2.52 3.82
N SER A 86 0.73 3.69 3.27
CA SER A 86 -0.53 3.89 2.55
C SER A 86 -0.52 3.39 1.11
N VAL A 87 0.62 2.91 0.61
CA VAL A 87 0.76 2.37 -0.75
C VAL A 87 1.59 1.09 -0.77
N SER A 88 1.23 0.16 -1.65
CA SER A 88 1.97 -1.09 -1.86
C SER A 88 1.97 -1.48 -3.33
N TYR A 89 3.00 -2.21 -3.77
CA TYR A 89 2.96 -2.88 -5.06
C TYR A 89 2.00 -4.08 -5.01
N PRO A 90 1.35 -4.43 -6.14
CA PRO A 90 0.43 -5.57 -6.21
C PRO A 90 1.13 -6.93 -6.06
N LEU A 91 2.45 -6.98 -6.22
CA LEU A 91 3.29 -8.18 -6.06
C LEU A 91 4.58 -7.82 -5.33
N GLY A 92 5.26 -8.81 -4.74
CA GLY A 92 6.55 -8.64 -4.08
C GLY A 92 7.66 -8.14 -5.02
N HIS A 93 7.52 -8.39 -6.32
CA HIS A 93 8.39 -7.85 -7.37
C HIS A 93 7.56 -7.46 -8.59
N ILE A 94 7.98 -6.42 -9.30
CA ILE A 94 7.27 -5.93 -10.48
C ILE A 94 8.08 -6.19 -11.72
N GLN A 95 7.54 -7.06 -12.59
CA GLN A 95 8.07 -7.29 -13.94
C GLN A 95 6.89 -7.31 -14.93
N VAL A 96 6.78 -6.27 -15.74
CA VAL A 96 5.76 -6.18 -16.79
C VAL A 96 6.12 -7.11 -17.94
N THR A 97 5.25 -8.05 -18.23
CA THR A 97 5.42 -9.01 -19.34
C THR A 97 4.60 -8.63 -20.56
N SER A 98 3.53 -7.83 -20.35
CA SER A 98 2.71 -7.30 -21.43
C SER A 98 2.12 -5.94 -21.05
N PRO A 99 2.33 -4.89 -21.87
CA PRO A 99 1.88 -3.54 -21.57
C PRO A 99 0.38 -3.34 -21.88
N PHE A 100 -0.16 -2.25 -21.33
CA PHE A 100 -1.47 -1.71 -21.65
C PHE A 100 -1.55 -1.20 -23.11
N GLY A 101 -2.76 -1.21 -23.69
CA GLY A 101 -3.04 -0.60 -24.99
C GLY A 101 -3.15 -1.60 -26.12
N ILE A 102 -3.06 -1.10 -27.36
CA ILE A 102 -3.25 -1.94 -28.56
C ILE A 102 -2.01 -2.78 -28.80
N ARG A 103 -2.17 -4.10 -28.76
CA ARG A 103 -1.10 -5.06 -29.03
C ARG A 103 -1.56 -6.19 -29.95
N LYS A 104 -0.61 -6.86 -30.61
CA LYS A 104 -0.89 -8.09 -31.35
C LYS A 104 -1.12 -9.22 -30.35
N HIS A 105 -2.35 -9.76 -30.32
CA HIS A 105 -2.67 -10.85 -29.39
C HIS A 105 -1.84 -12.10 -29.73
N PRO A 106 -1.18 -12.73 -28.77
CA PRO A 106 -0.22 -13.81 -29.05
C PRO A 106 -0.88 -15.03 -29.73
N ILE A 107 -2.12 -15.36 -29.35
CA ILE A 107 -2.85 -16.49 -29.89
C ILE A 107 -3.62 -16.11 -31.16
N LEU A 108 -4.44 -15.05 -31.09
CA LEU A 108 -5.33 -14.67 -32.17
C LEU A 108 -4.64 -13.93 -33.31
N ARG A 109 -3.41 -13.49 -33.14
CA ARG A 109 -2.59 -12.71 -34.10
C ARG A 109 -3.26 -11.43 -34.63
N LYS A 110 -4.37 -11.00 -34.03
CA LYS A 110 -5.10 -9.76 -34.31
C LYS A 110 -4.64 -8.65 -33.35
N LYS A 111 -4.80 -7.39 -33.78
CA LYS A 111 -4.64 -6.23 -32.88
C LYS A 111 -5.82 -6.20 -31.94
N LEU A 112 -5.58 -6.37 -30.66
CA LEU A 112 -6.60 -6.27 -29.60
C LEU A 112 -6.14 -5.26 -28.55
N LYS A 113 -7.10 -4.57 -27.96
CA LYS A 113 -6.86 -3.69 -26.83
C LYS A 113 -6.64 -4.55 -25.58
N HIS A 114 -5.53 -4.31 -24.90
CA HIS A 114 -5.23 -4.82 -23.58
C HIS A 114 -5.62 -3.76 -22.56
N ASP A 115 -6.58 -4.04 -21.70
CA ASP A 115 -7.19 -3.11 -20.76
C ASP A 115 -6.53 -3.09 -19.38
N GLY A 116 -5.35 -3.70 -19.26
CA GLY A 116 -4.48 -3.72 -18.10
C GLY A 116 -3.04 -3.97 -18.50
N ILE A 117 -2.21 -4.35 -17.54
CA ILE A 117 -0.86 -4.87 -17.75
C ILE A 117 -0.79 -6.30 -17.23
N ASP A 118 0.06 -7.12 -17.84
CA ASP A 118 0.36 -8.43 -17.30
C ASP A 118 1.70 -8.36 -16.54
N LEU A 119 1.65 -8.80 -15.29
CA LEU A 119 2.80 -8.87 -14.39
C LEU A 119 3.22 -10.31 -14.22
N ARG A 120 4.53 -10.57 -14.27
CA ARG A 120 5.07 -11.90 -13.98
C ARG A 120 4.70 -12.31 -12.55
N ALA A 121 3.99 -13.42 -12.41
CA ALA A 121 3.57 -13.99 -11.14
C ALA A 121 3.33 -15.49 -11.30
N LYS A 122 3.68 -16.28 -10.29
CA LYS A 122 3.51 -17.74 -10.34
C LYS A 122 3.04 -18.27 -8.99
N TYR A 123 1.72 -18.22 -8.75
CA TYR A 123 1.08 -18.69 -7.53
C TYR A 123 1.66 -18.04 -6.26
N GLU A 124 1.83 -16.73 -6.33
CA GLU A 124 2.35 -15.89 -5.25
C GLU A 124 1.30 -14.93 -4.73
N GLU A 125 1.52 -14.38 -3.55
CA GLU A 125 0.63 -13.45 -2.90
C GLU A 125 0.42 -12.19 -3.73
N VAL A 126 -0.84 -11.77 -3.82
CA VAL A 126 -1.29 -10.53 -4.46
C VAL A 126 -1.77 -9.58 -3.39
N TYR A 127 -1.26 -8.35 -3.43
CA TYR A 127 -1.49 -7.35 -2.40
C TYR A 127 -2.37 -6.22 -2.91
N SER A 128 -3.20 -5.66 -2.00
CA SER A 128 -3.91 -4.41 -2.27
C SER A 128 -2.93 -3.26 -2.43
N VAL A 129 -3.10 -2.45 -3.47
CA VAL A 129 -2.17 -1.33 -3.75
C VAL A 129 -2.35 -0.14 -2.82
N MET A 130 -3.53 0.03 -2.24
CA MET A 130 -3.88 1.10 -1.28
C MET A 130 -4.97 0.59 -0.32
N ASP A 131 -5.33 1.40 0.67
CA ASP A 131 -6.52 1.18 1.49
C ASP A 131 -7.77 1.32 0.63
N GLY A 132 -8.69 0.34 0.71
CA GLY A 132 -9.88 0.34 -0.14
C GLY A 132 -10.97 -0.64 0.31
N GLU A 133 -11.98 -0.79 -0.53
CA GLU A 133 -13.12 -1.69 -0.33
C GLU A 133 -13.21 -2.69 -1.49
N VAL A 134 -13.34 -3.96 -1.17
CA VAL A 134 -13.54 -5.03 -2.16
C VAL A 134 -14.95 -4.93 -2.73
N THR A 135 -15.07 -4.56 -4.00
CA THR A 135 -16.34 -4.37 -4.69
C THR A 135 -16.80 -5.61 -5.44
N ALA A 136 -15.87 -6.49 -5.83
CA ALA A 136 -16.21 -7.76 -6.46
C ALA A 136 -15.17 -8.83 -6.13
N VAL A 137 -15.64 -10.05 -5.90
CA VAL A 137 -14.89 -11.30 -5.93
C VAL A 137 -15.75 -12.27 -6.72
N ASP A 138 -15.31 -12.61 -7.93
CA ASP A 138 -16.13 -13.40 -8.85
C ASP A 138 -15.23 -14.13 -9.87
N SER A 139 -15.84 -14.82 -10.83
CA SER A 139 -15.13 -15.48 -11.92
C SER A 139 -15.88 -15.39 -13.24
N ASP A 140 -15.14 -15.14 -14.31
CA ASP A 140 -15.66 -15.20 -15.67
C ASP A 140 -14.68 -15.89 -16.64
N LYS A 141 -15.16 -16.18 -17.85
CA LYS A 141 -14.38 -16.88 -18.86
C LYS A 141 -13.10 -16.12 -19.27
N ARG A 142 -13.14 -14.79 -19.24
CA ARG A 142 -12.02 -13.93 -19.68
C ARG A 142 -11.04 -13.71 -18.55
N SER A 143 -11.51 -13.18 -17.43
CA SER A 143 -10.70 -12.75 -16.30
C SER A 143 -10.27 -13.93 -15.40
N GLY A 144 -10.94 -15.09 -15.53
CA GLY A 144 -10.82 -16.16 -14.56
C GLY A 144 -11.37 -15.71 -13.21
N ILE A 145 -10.80 -16.20 -12.14
CA ILE A 145 -11.10 -15.70 -10.78
C ILE A 145 -10.47 -14.33 -10.65
N TYR A 146 -11.24 -13.35 -10.15
CA TYR A 146 -10.76 -11.98 -9.99
C TYR A 146 -11.26 -11.34 -8.70
N VAL A 147 -10.50 -10.37 -8.23
CA VAL A 147 -10.84 -9.45 -7.15
C VAL A 147 -10.81 -8.04 -7.71
N THR A 148 -11.82 -7.21 -7.38
CA THR A 148 -11.84 -5.79 -7.69
C THR A 148 -11.92 -4.99 -6.40
N VAL A 149 -11.01 -4.05 -6.24
CA VAL A 149 -10.95 -3.15 -5.09
C VAL A 149 -11.19 -1.73 -5.57
N ARG A 150 -12.07 -1.01 -4.87
CA ARG A 150 -12.31 0.43 -5.06
C ARG A 150 -11.50 1.23 -4.07
N TYR A 151 -10.82 2.25 -4.58
CA TYR A 151 -9.93 3.11 -3.84
C TYR A 151 -10.47 4.53 -3.70
N PRO A 152 -9.94 5.35 -2.78
CA PRO A 152 -10.27 6.77 -2.67
C PRO A 152 -10.11 7.50 -4.00
N GLY A 153 -11.05 8.39 -4.32
CA GLY A 153 -11.11 9.06 -5.63
C GLY A 153 -11.91 8.32 -6.69
N GLY A 154 -12.52 7.16 -6.34
CA GLY A 154 -13.40 6.41 -7.24
C GLY A 154 -12.68 5.48 -8.23
N TYR A 155 -11.36 5.37 -8.14
CA TYR A 155 -10.60 4.41 -8.95
C TYR A 155 -10.88 2.99 -8.51
N THR A 156 -10.88 2.07 -9.47
CA THR A 156 -10.97 0.63 -9.20
C THR A 156 -9.79 -0.10 -9.82
N CYS A 157 -9.20 -1.05 -9.07
CA CYS A 157 -8.22 -1.97 -9.61
C CYS A 157 -8.79 -3.38 -9.64
N SER A 158 -8.58 -4.08 -10.74
CA SER A 158 -8.95 -5.47 -10.93
C SER A 158 -7.70 -6.33 -10.98
N TYR A 159 -7.71 -7.39 -10.19
CA TYR A 159 -6.66 -8.40 -10.07
C TYR A 159 -7.23 -9.70 -10.64
N CYS A 160 -6.75 -10.14 -11.82
CA CYS A 160 -7.36 -11.24 -12.55
C CYS A 160 -6.40 -12.43 -12.71
N HIS A 161 -6.94 -13.55 -13.25
CA HIS A 161 -6.28 -14.83 -13.44
C HIS A 161 -5.82 -15.48 -12.13
N LEU A 162 -6.50 -15.16 -11.02
CA LEU A 162 -6.17 -15.64 -9.68
C LEU A 162 -6.41 -17.14 -9.56
N SER A 163 -5.66 -17.78 -8.66
CA SER A 163 -5.92 -19.17 -8.25
C SER A 163 -6.87 -19.21 -7.05
N GLN A 164 -6.77 -18.23 -6.14
CA GLN A 164 -7.56 -18.21 -4.90
C GLN A 164 -7.73 -16.76 -4.43
N PRO A 165 -8.97 -16.28 -4.19
CA PRO A 165 -9.21 -15.05 -3.46
C PRO A 165 -9.03 -15.30 -1.95
N MET A 166 -8.50 -14.31 -1.22
CA MET A 166 -8.31 -14.36 0.24
C MET A 166 -9.25 -13.40 0.96
N VAL A 167 -10.06 -12.66 0.20
CA VAL A 167 -11.03 -11.68 0.68
C VAL A 167 -12.39 -11.95 0.05
N LYS A 168 -13.43 -11.31 0.55
CA LYS A 168 -14.81 -11.36 0.01
C LYS A 168 -15.31 -9.94 -0.30
N LYS A 169 -16.35 -9.86 -1.13
CA LYS A 169 -17.02 -8.60 -1.44
C LYS A 169 -17.53 -7.92 -0.16
N GLY A 170 -17.24 -6.61 -0.04
CA GLY A 170 -17.56 -5.78 1.11
C GLY A 170 -16.45 -5.68 2.16
N ASP A 171 -15.39 -6.47 2.06
CA ASP A 171 -14.27 -6.35 2.97
C ASP A 171 -13.52 -5.02 2.75
N SER A 172 -13.08 -4.40 3.85
CA SER A 172 -12.12 -3.30 3.82
C SER A 172 -10.72 -3.87 3.85
N VAL A 173 -9.85 -3.40 2.97
CA VAL A 173 -8.46 -3.86 2.85
C VAL A 173 -7.49 -2.71 3.03
N LYS A 174 -6.30 -3.00 3.53
CA LYS A 174 -5.20 -2.07 3.69
C LYS A 174 -4.16 -2.21 2.59
N ALA A 175 -3.40 -1.15 2.34
CA ALA A 175 -2.24 -1.22 1.46
C ALA A 175 -1.28 -2.32 1.93
N GLY A 176 -0.88 -3.22 1.02
CA GLY A 176 -0.01 -4.35 1.33
C GLY A 176 -0.68 -5.54 2.00
N GLU A 177 -2.00 -5.50 2.20
CA GLU A 177 -2.76 -6.67 2.67
C GLU A 177 -2.89 -7.71 1.55
N VAL A 178 -2.73 -9.00 1.88
CA VAL A 178 -2.89 -10.10 0.93
C VAL A 178 -4.37 -10.25 0.60
N ILE A 179 -4.72 -10.05 -0.67
CA ILE A 179 -6.11 -10.14 -1.16
C ILE A 179 -6.37 -11.40 -1.99
N ALA A 180 -5.32 -12.02 -2.52
CA ALA A 180 -5.45 -13.21 -3.35
C ALA A 180 -4.11 -13.93 -3.54
N ILE A 181 -4.16 -15.09 -4.20
CA ILE A 181 -3.00 -15.78 -4.78
C ILE A 181 -3.12 -15.70 -6.31
N SER A 182 -2.06 -15.28 -6.98
CA SER A 182 -1.97 -15.27 -8.44
C SER A 182 -2.12 -16.68 -9.02
N GLY A 183 -2.47 -16.80 -10.29
CA GLY A 183 -2.73 -18.11 -10.88
C GLY A 183 -2.71 -18.11 -12.41
N ASN A 184 -3.56 -18.98 -12.99
CA ASN A 184 -3.66 -19.18 -14.43
C ASN A 184 -5.12 -19.50 -14.85
N THR A 185 -6.11 -18.89 -14.18
CA THR A 185 -7.52 -19.13 -14.49
C THR A 185 -8.03 -18.22 -15.62
N GLY A 186 -9.13 -18.59 -16.26
CA GLY A 186 -9.73 -17.83 -17.35
C GLY A 186 -8.97 -17.92 -18.69
N THR A 187 -9.00 -16.86 -19.50
CA THR A 187 -8.30 -16.80 -20.78
C THR A 187 -6.85 -16.36 -20.57
N SER A 188 -6.00 -17.27 -20.16
CA SER A 188 -4.59 -17.05 -19.89
C SER A 188 -3.71 -18.08 -20.63
N THR A 189 -2.51 -17.67 -21.02
CA THR A 189 -1.52 -18.52 -21.70
C THR A 189 -0.46 -19.10 -20.74
N GLY A 190 -0.49 -18.69 -19.47
CA GLY A 190 0.45 -19.10 -18.44
C GLY A 190 0.28 -18.28 -17.19
N ALA A 191 0.82 -18.75 -16.07
CA ALA A 191 0.68 -18.09 -14.77
C ALA A 191 1.20 -16.66 -14.80
N HIS A 192 0.34 -15.69 -14.46
CA HIS A 192 0.64 -14.27 -14.37
C HIS A 192 -0.47 -13.55 -13.58
N LEU A 193 -0.24 -12.30 -13.19
CA LEU A 193 -1.26 -11.40 -12.68
C LEU A 193 -1.62 -10.40 -13.79
N HIS A 194 -2.88 -10.43 -14.25
CA HIS A 194 -3.43 -9.31 -15.04
C HIS A 194 -3.92 -8.24 -14.07
N PHE A 195 -3.34 -7.05 -14.17
CA PHE A 195 -3.66 -5.90 -13.32
C PHE A 195 -4.27 -4.79 -14.16
N GLY A 196 -5.54 -4.49 -13.92
CA GLY A 196 -6.31 -3.47 -14.62
C GLY A 196 -6.68 -2.31 -13.71
N VAL A 197 -6.75 -1.11 -14.26
CA VAL A 197 -7.17 0.12 -13.54
C VAL A 197 -8.27 0.80 -14.32
N ARG A 198 -9.30 1.27 -13.62
CA ARG A 198 -10.37 2.10 -14.17
C ARG A 198 -10.56 3.34 -13.31
N ASP A 199 -10.92 4.43 -13.96
CA ASP A 199 -11.33 5.64 -13.26
C ASP A 199 -12.79 5.57 -12.76
N SER A 200 -13.26 6.66 -12.16
CA SER A 200 -14.64 6.78 -11.64
C SER A 200 -15.71 6.74 -12.72
N SER A 201 -15.37 6.99 -14.00
CA SER A 201 -16.26 6.85 -15.14
C SER A 201 -16.30 5.43 -15.69
N GLY A 202 -15.40 4.55 -15.22
CA GLY A 202 -15.23 3.18 -15.71
C GLY A 202 -14.30 3.06 -16.92
N GLU A 203 -13.63 4.15 -17.33
CA GLU A 203 -12.64 4.11 -18.40
C GLU A 203 -11.36 3.43 -17.96
N CYS A 204 -10.80 2.56 -18.83
CA CYS A 204 -9.54 1.88 -18.56
C CYS A 204 -8.37 2.85 -18.65
N LEU A 205 -7.60 2.93 -17.59
CA LEU A 205 -6.35 3.68 -17.52
C LEU A 205 -5.15 2.75 -17.65
N ASP A 206 -4.01 3.30 -18.08
CA ASP A 206 -2.74 2.58 -18.03
C ASP A 206 -2.33 2.35 -16.57
N PRO A 207 -2.26 1.09 -16.10
CA PRO A 207 -1.89 0.79 -14.73
C PRO A 207 -0.49 1.26 -14.32
N MET A 208 0.37 1.57 -15.30
CA MET A 208 1.68 2.14 -15.01
C MET A 208 1.59 3.44 -14.22
N VAL A 209 0.49 4.21 -14.36
CA VAL A 209 0.24 5.42 -13.56
C VAL A 209 0.20 5.12 -12.06
N ILE A 210 -0.45 4.02 -11.66
CA ILE A 210 -0.53 3.60 -10.25
C ILE A 210 0.83 3.11 -9.76
N LEU A 211 1.53 2.29 -10.55
CA LEU A 211 2.86 1.78 -10.18
C LEU A 211 3.87 2.93 -10.02
N GLU A 212 3.82 3.93 -10.88
CA GLU A 212 4.66 5.11 -10.81
C GLU A 212 4.31 6.01 -9.60
N PHE A 213 3.03 6.15 -9.30
CA PHE A 213 2.58 6.85 -8.08
C PHE A 213 3.11 6.18 -6.81
N ILE A 214 3.05 4.84 -6.74
CA ILE A 214 3.60 4.07 -5.61
C ILE A 214 5.11 4.30 -5.50
N ARG A 215 5.84 4.17 -6.61
CA ARG A 215 7.29 4.37 -6.67
C ARG A 215 7.67 5.75 -6.13
N LYS A 216 7.05 6.79 -6.71
CA LYS A 216 7.32 8.18 -6.34
C LYS A 216 6.99 8.46 -4.86
N THR A 217 5.85 7.96 -4.39
CA THR A 217 5.45 8.13 -2.97
C THR A 217 6.50 7.54 -2.04
N ARG A 218 6.99 6.33 -2.33
CA ARG A 218 8.02 5.67 -1.52
C ARG A 218 9.36 6.38 -1.57
N GLU A 219 9.79 6.84 -2.74
CA GLU A 219 11.04 7.59 -2.91
C GLU A 219 11.01 8.94 -2.18
N ASP A 220 9.90 9.68 -2.27
CA ASP A 220 9.73 10.96 -1.57
C ASP A 220 9.78 10.78 -0.05
N VAL A 221 9.15 9.70 0.47
CA VAL A 221 9.20 9.38 1.90
C VAL A 221 10.61 9.02 2.35
N VAL A 222 11.32 8.16 1.61
CA VAL A 222 12.70 7.77 1.94
C VAL A 222 13.61 8.98 1.95
N ARG A 223 13.44 9.89 0.99
CA ARG A 223 14.19 11.16 0.95
C ARG A 223 13.89 12.02 2.18
N GLY A 224 12.61 12.25 2.50
CA GLY A 224 12.22 13.04 3.67
C GLY A 224 12.71 12.45 4.99
N LEU A 225 12.69 11.11 5.14
CA LEU A 225 13.25 10.46 6.34
C LEU A 225 14.77 10.61 6.45
N ARG A 226 15.50 10.66 5.34
CA ARG A 226 16.96 10.93 5.35
C ARG A 226 17.25 12.37 5.75
N GLU A 227 16.48 13.33 5.23
CA GLU A 227 16.61 14.75 5.58
C GLU A 227 16.32 15.02 7.07
N LEU A 228 15.46 14.26 7.71
CA LEU A 228 15.16 14.36 9.14
C LEU A 228 16.25 13.73 10.04
N ASN A 229 17.17 12.94 9.48
CA ASN A 229 18.22 12.25 10.23
C ASN A 229 19.63 12.83 9.98
N GLY A 230 19.77 13.81 9.11
CA GLY A 230 21.03 14.50 8.82
C GLY A 230 21.12 15.86 9.45
#